data_960f2b776586e94ead2354d01a8a48c6
#
_entry.id   960f2b776586e94ead2354d01a8a48c6
#
_cell.length_a   1.000
_cell.length_b   1.000
_cell.length_c   1.000
_cell.angle_alpha   90.00
_cell.angle_beta   90.00
_cell.angle_gamma   90.00
#
_symmetry.space_group_name_H-M   'P 1'
#
loop_
_entity.id
_entity.type
_entity.pdbx_description
1 polymer ?
#
loop_
_entity_poly.entity_id
_entity_poly.type
_entity_poly.pdbx_seq_one_letter_code
_entity_poly.pdbx_strand_id
1 'polypeptide(L)'
;MRKGFVSFFFLVFVAVSGMAQVKLTWKDFADIDFESVYNEKYEVYFLKPKFGQKIKTYQGKKISITGFFLDLSGSGEIFLVSQNPMASCFFCGAAGPETIIEVSFKEKQSFRTDQIVSVTGILELNVDDVDHCNYILNLASGRLVN
;
A
#
# COMPACT_ATOMS: atom_id res chain seq x y z
N MET A 1 -64.28 -8.82 -23.47
CA MET A 1 -62.93 -8.49 -23.94
C MET A 1 -62.14 -7.94 -22.76
N ARG A 2 -61.29 -8.77 -22.12
CA ARG A 2 -60.43 -8.32 -20.98
C ARG A 2 -59.01 -8.29 -21.49
N LYS A 3 -58.48 -7.05 -21.66
CA LYS A 3 -57.10 -6.83 -22.06
C LYS A 3 -56.20 -7.08 -20.84
N GLY A 4 -55.39 -8.14 -20.86
CA GLY A 4 -54.37 -8.41 -19.87
C GLY A 4 -53.20 -7.49 -20.08
N PHE A 5 -52.85 -6.72 -19.05
CA PHE A 5 -51.69 -5.85 -18.98
C PHE A 5 -50.51 -6.70 -18.41
N VAL A 6 -49.64 -7.18 -19.30
CA VAL A 6 -48.40 -7.85 -18.86
C VAL A 6 -47.38 -6.80 -18.48
N SER A 7 -47.22 -6.59 -17.18
CA SER A 7 -46.16 -5.72 -16.62
C SER A 7 -44.85 -6.47 -16.68
N PHE A 8 -43.96 -6.08 -17.61
CA PHE A 8 -42.61 -6.60 -17.75
C PHE A 8 -41.74 -5.88 -16.74
N PHE A 9 -41.55 -6.50 -15.55
CA PHE A 9 -40.64 -5.98 -14.50
C PHE A 9 -39.20 -6.30 -14.90
N PHE A 10 -38.52 -5.29 -15.49
CA PHE A 10 -37.11 -5.39 -15.87
C PHE A 10 -36.26 -5.28 -14.59
N LEU A 11 -35.84 -6.43 -14.05
CA LEU A 11 -34.96 -6.52 -12.89
C LEU A 11 -33.56 -6.13 -13.34
N VAL A 12 -33.18 -4.85 -13.14
CA VAL A 12 -31.81 -4.37 -13.36
C VAL A 12 -30.92 -4.93 -12.25
N PHE A 13 -30.24 -6.02 -12.56
CA PHE A 13 -29.21 -6.60 -11.69
C PHE A 13 -27.98 -5.69 -11.76
N VAL A 14 -27.86 -4.73 -10.83
CA VAL A 14 -26.65 -3.94 -10.65
C VAL A 14 -25.59 -4.87 -10.07
N ALA A 15 -24.73 -5.41 -10.93
CA ALA A 15 -23.54 -6.13 -10.52
C ALA A 15 -22.60 -5.13 -9.82
N VAL A 16 -22.69 -5.05 -8.50
CA VAL A 16 -21.67 -4.37 -7.69
C VAL A 16 -20.41 -5.22 -7.80
N SER A 17 -19.52 -4.83 -8.70
CA SER A 17 -18.17 -5.39 -8.79
C SER A 17 -17.42 -4.99 -7.52
N GLY A 18 -17.60 -5.74 -6.45
CA GLY A 18 -16.79 -5.63 -5.26
C GLY A 18 -15.33 -5.89 -5.67
N MET A 19 -14.50 -4.85 -5.64
CA MET A 19 -13.05 -5.01 -5.83
C MET A 19 -12.56 -5.92 -4.71
N ALA A 20 -12.35 -7.20 -5.04
CA ALA A 20 -11.87 -8.19 -4.08
C ALA A 20 -10.52 -7.71 -3.52
N GLN A 21 -10.46 -7.56 -2.20
CA GLN A 21 -9.24 -7.22 -1.49
C GLN A 21 -8.26 -8.39 -1.58
N VAL A 22 -7.05 -8.14 -2.05
CA VAL A 22 -5.98 -9.14 -2.11
C VAL A 22 -5.10 -9.00 -0.87
N LYS A 23 -4.94 -10.09 -0.12
CA LYS A 23 -3.99 -10.12 1.00
C LYS A 23 -2.60 -10.43 0.47
N LEU A 24 -1.67 -9.50 0.61
CA LEU A 24 -0.27 -9.66 0.29
C LEU A 24 0.56 -9.95 1.55
N THR A 25 1.74 -10.48 1.33
CA THR A 25 2.77 -10.73 2.33
C THR A 25 4.05 -9.99 1.95
N TRP A 26 4.97 -9.82 2.86
CA TRP A 26 6.28 -9.20 2.59
C TRP A 26 7.09 -9.93 1.51
N LYS A 27 6.85 -11.23 1.30
CA LYS A 27 7.44 -11.98 0.18
C LYS A 27 6.97 -11.48 -1.20
N ASP A 28 5.77 -10.93 -1.27
CA ASP A 28 5.24 -10.38 -2.53
C ASP A 28 5.92 -9.05 -2.87
N PHE A 29 6.31 -8.26 -1.86
CA PHE A 29 7.05 -7.01 -2.02
C PHE A 29 8.55 -7.22 -2.30
N ALA A 30 9.09 -8.39 -2.03
CA ALA A 30 10.46 -8.75 -2.39
C ALA A 30 10.65 -9.04 -3.90
N ASP A 31 9.59 -8.95 -4.72
CA ASP A 31 9.65 -9.04 -6.18
C ASP A 31 10.11 -7.71 -6.80
N ILE A 32 11.32 -7.29 -6.47
CA ILE A 32 11.91 -6.01 -6.85
C ILE A 32 13.44 -6.12 -6.88
N ASP A 33 14.06 -5.45 -7.84
CA ASP A 33 15.49 -5.19 -7.89
C ASP A 33 15.75 -3.69 -7.79
N PHE A 34 16.98 -3.30 -7.48
CA PHE A 34 17.38 -1.90 -7.38
C PHE A 34 18.58 -1.59 -8.25
N GLU A 35 18.55 -0.44 -8.91
CA GLU A 35 19.66 0.12 -9.66
C GLU A 35 20.10 1.43 -9.02
N SER A 36 21.41 1.59 -8.80
CA SER A 36 21.96 2.84 -8.32
C SER A 36 21.99 3.87 -9.46
N VAL A 37 21.20 4.93 -9.35
CA VAL A 37 21.07 6.00 -10.36
C VAL A 37 21.43 7.34 -9.73
N TYR A 38 22.24 8.16 -10.43
CA TYR A 38 22.58 9.50 -9.99
C TYR A 38 21.41 10.45 -10.25
N ASN A 39 21.00 11.20 -9.23
CA ASN A 39 19.97 12.22 -9.33
C ASN A 39 20.64 13.61 -9.36
N GLU A 40 20.60 14.29 -10.49
CA GLU A 40 21.23 15.59 -10.70
C GLU A 40 20.61 16.70 -9.82
N LYS A 41 19.30 16.61 -9.54
CA LYS A 41 18.59 17.63 -8.72
C LYS A 41 19.09 17.66 -7.28
N TYR A 42 19.38 16.49 -6.72
CA TYR A 42 19.81 16.35 -5.32
C TYR A 42 21.30 16.04 -5.18
N GLU A 43 22.01 15.87 -6.31
CA GLU A 43 23.46 15.55 -6.37
C GLU A 43 23.83 14.29 -5.58
N VAL A 44 22.94 13.29 -5.56
CA VAL A 44 23.12 12.01 -4.83
C VAL A 44 22.77 10.80 -5.68
N TYR A 45 23.34 9.66 -5.33
CA TYR A 45 22.90 8.37 -5.85
C TYR A 45 21.69 7.90 -5.04
N PHE A 46 20.67 7.39 -5.73
CA PHE A 46 19.51 6.75 -5.11
C PHE A 46 19.25 5.36 -5.71
N LEU A 47 18.54 4.52 -4.97
CA LEU A 47 18.16 3.19 -5.40
C LEU A 47 16.85 3.26 -6.20
N LYS A 48 16.96 3.27 -7.54
CA LYS A 48 15.81 3.24 -8.43
C LYS A 48 15.22 1.83 -8.48
N PRO A 49 13.91 1.67 -8.18
CA PRO A 49 13.29 0.35 -8.15
C PRO A 49 13.03 -0.19 -9.55
N LYS A 50 13.28 -1.50 -9.72
CA LYS A 50 12.88 -2.31 -10.88
C LYS A 50 11.88 -3.36 -10.42
N PHE A 51 10.61 -3.01 -10.40
CA PHE A 51 9.54 -3.91 -9.96
C PHE A 51 9.42 -5.14 -10.85
N GLY A 52 9.31 -6.31 -10.23
CA GLY A 52 9.06 -7.57 -10.92
C GLY A 52 7.65 -7.68 -11.49
N GLN A 53 7.43 -8.72 -12.29
CA GLN A 53 6.15 -8.87 -13.00
C GLN A 53 4.98 -9.16 -12.05
N LYS A 54 5.24 -9.90 -10.97
CA LYS A 54 4.20 -10.28 -10.01
C LYS A 54 3.66 -9.05 -9.28
N ILE A 55 4.54 -8.24 -8.68
CA ILE A 55 4.12 -7.07 -7.89
C ILE A 55 3.42 -6.02 -8.78
N LYS A 56 3.83 -5.86 -10.05
CA LYS A 56 3.18 -4.98 -11.03
C LYS A 56 1.70 -5.32 -11.25
N THR A 57 1.31 -6.59 -11.11
CA THR A 57 -0.10 -6.99 -11.28
C THR A 57 -1.01 -6.41 -10.21
N TYR A 58 -0.46 -5.91 -9.09
CA TYR A 58 -1.20 -5.33 -7.99
C TYR A 58 -1.24 -3.79 -8.02
N GLN A 59 -0.54 -3.15 -8.95
CA GLN A 59 -0.64 -1.70 -9.18
C GLN A 59 -2.09 -1.27 -9.32
N GLY A 60 -2.52 -0.27 -8.55
CA GLY A 60 -3.88 0.27 -8.55
C GLY A 60 -4.95 -0.64 -7.93
N LYS A 61 -4.58 -1.81 -7.42
CA LYS A 61 -5.52 -2.73 -6.76
C LYS A 61 -5.62 -2.48 -5.26
N LYS A 62 -6.77 -2.82 -4.71
CA LYS A 62 -7.00 -2.81 -3.27
C LYS A 62 -6.33 -4.02 -2.64
N ILE A 63 -5.31 -3.78 -1.83
CA ILE A 63 -4.56 -4.82 -1.14
C ILE A 63 -4.60 -4.64 0.37
N SER A 64 -4.25 -5.68 1.13
CA SER A 64 -3.97 -5.58 2.56
C SER A 64 -2.62 -6.19 2.90
N ILE A 65 -1.95 -5.59 3.88
CA ILE A 65 -0.67 -6.02 4.44
C ILE A 65 -0.69 -5.89 5.96
N THR A 66 0.03 -6.75 6.64
CA THR A 66 0.23 -6.71 8.10
C THR A 66 1.70 -6.44 8.39
N GLY A 67 1.96 -5.51 9.32
CA GLY A 67 3.32 -5.16 9.72
C GLY A 67 3.32 -4.24 10.93
N PHE A 68 4.51 -3.73 11.26
CA PHE A 68 4.70 -2.77 12.34
C PHE A 68 4.37 -1.37 11.86
N PHE A 69 3.52 -0.68 12.60
CA PHE A 69 3.22 0.73 12.34
C PHE A 69 4.39 1.61 12.81
N LEU A 70 4.80 2.54 11.98
CA LEU A 70 5.84 3.51 12.30
C LEU A 70 5.34 4.92 11.99
N ASP A 71 5.46 5.84 12.96
CA ASP A 71 5.30 7.28 12.77
C ASP A 71 6.69 7.93 12.80
N LEU A 72 7.24 8.24 11.62
CA LEU A 72 8.58 8.80 11.50
C LEU A 72 8.63 10.29 11.81
N SER A 73 7.55 11.01 11.58
CA SER A 73 7.48 12.46 11.79
C SER A 73 7.25 12.82 13.25
N GLY A 74 6.68 11.90 14.05
CA GLY A 74 6.17 12.19 15.38
C GLY A 74 5.03 13.22 15.40
N SER A 75 4.74 13.83 14.24
CA SER A 75 3.65 14.82 14.03
C SER A 75 2.42 14.21 13.36
N GLY A 76 2.51 12.96 12.90
CA GLY A 76 1.43 12.28 12.19
C GLY A 76 1.32 12.65 10.71
N GLU A 77 2.43 13.05 10.09
CA GLU A 77 2.48 13.42 8.67
C GLU A 77 2.97 12.28 7.78
N ILE A 78 3.93 11.47 8.27
CA ILE A 78 4.53 10.35 7.52
C ILE A 78 4.31 9.06 8.29
N PHE A 79 3.42 8.25 7.78
CA PHE A 79 3.13 6.93 8.34
C PHE A 79 3.67 5.82 7.46
N LEU A 80 4.26 4.82 8.08
CA LEU A 80 4.73 3.63 7.40
C LEU A 80 4.16 2.37 8.04
N VAL A 81 4.10 1.31 7.23
CA VAL A 81 4.02 -0.07 7.70
C VAL A 81 5.31 -0.76 7.29
N SER A 82 5.95 -1.40 8.26
CA SER A 82 7.25 -2.06 8.09
C SER A 82 7.14 -3.56 8.38
N GLN A 83 7.97 -4.33 7.68
CA GLN A 83 8.16 -5.74 8.00
C GLN A 83 8.79 -5.95 9.38
N ASN A 84 9.64 -5.02 9.79
CA ASN A 84 10.42 -5.07 11.03
C ASN A 84 10.03 -3.95 11.97
N PRO A 85 10.21 -4.11 13.29
CA PRO A 85 10.03 -3.03 14.25
C PRO A 85 11.02 -1.88 14.00
N MET A 86 10.74 -0.70 14.57
CA MET A 86 11.52 0.53 14.37
C MET A 86 13.03 0.32 14.52
N ALA A 87 13.47 -0.39 15.56
CA ALA A 87 14.90 -0.60 15.84
C ALA A 87 15.65 -1.39 14.76
N SER A 88 14.95 -2.10 13.87
CA SER A 88 15.53 -2.93 12.79
C SER A 88 14.88 -2.68 11.43
N CYS A 89 14.23 -1.55 11.25
CA CYS A 89 13.61 -1.18 9.98
C CYS A 89 14.64 -0.63 8.97
N PHE A 90 14.17 -0.30 7.76
CA PHE A 90 15.00 0.24 6.68
C PHE A 90 15.80 1.48 7.11
N PHE A 91 15.18 2.43 7.81
CA PHE A 91 15.86 3.69 8.23
C PHE A 91 16.96 3.50 9.27
N CYS A 92 17.01 2.33 9.93
CA CYS A 92 18.11 1.94 10.81
C CYS A 92 19.22 1.19 10.06
N GLY A 93 19.10 1.01 8.74
CA GLY A 93 20.07 0.32 7.89
C GLY A 93 20.09 -1.21 8.06
N ALA A 94 19.07 -1.78 8.73
CA ALA A 94 19.00 -3.23 9.00
C ALA A 94 18.21 -4.02 7.94
N ALA A 95 17.50 -3.32 7.02
CA ALA A 95 16.66 -3.93 6.01
C ALA A 95 16.65 -3.11 4.72
N GLY A 96 16.20 -3.69 3.61
CA GLY A 96 16.09 -3.00 2.32
C GLY A 96 14.80 -2.18 2.20
N PRO A 97 14.73 -1.29 1.19
CA PRO A 97 13.56 -0.42 0.98
C PRO A 97 12.29 -1.19 0.59
N GLU A 98 12.39 -2.46 0.20
CA GLU A 98 11.26 -3.35 -0.04
C GLU A 98 10.51 -3.77 1.23
N THR A 99 11.07 -3.49 2.39
CA THR A 99 10.49 -3.86 3.70
C THR A 99 9.64 -2.78 4.34
N ILE A 100 9.40 -1.68 3.63
CA ILE A 100 8.57 -0.57 4.09
C ILE A 100 7.54 -0.15 3.05
N ILE A 101 6.40 0.31 3.53
CA ILE A 101 5.30 0.84 2.71
C ILE A 101 4.84 2.16 3.34
N GLU A 102 4.82 3.22 2.57
CA GLU A 102 4.23 4.49 2.97
C GLU A 102 2.70 4.38 2.94
N VAL A 103 2.04 4.96 3.93
CA VAL A 103 0.58 4.82 4.08
C VAL A 103 -0.10 6.18 4.21
N SER A 104 -0.93 6.50 3.23
CA SER A 104 -1.84 7.65 3.26
C SER A 104 -3.21 7.21 3.75
N PHE A 105 -3.53 7.48 5.02
CA PHE A 105 -4.80 7.10 5.62
C PHE A 105 -5.93 8.06 5.23
N LYS A 106 -7.14 7.52 5.04
CA LYS A 106 -8.35 8.33 4.82
C LYS A 106 -8.76 9.13 6.03
N GLU A 107 -8.52 8.57 7.21
CA GLU A 107 -8.94 9.12 8.50
C GLU A 107 -7.75 9.13 9.46
N LYS A 108 -7.79 10.05 10.41
CA LYS A 108 -6.75 10.14 11.45
C LYS A 108 -6.64 8.82 12.20
N GLN A 109 -5.42 8.34 12.37
CA GLN A 109 -5.11 7.12 13.11
C GLN A 109 -4.61 7.45 14.51
N SER A 110 -4.79 6.48 15.42
CA SER A 110 -4.29 6.55 16.81
C SER A 110 -3.32 5.43 17.14
N PHE A 111 -2.74 4.79 16.10
CA PHE A 111 -1.74 3.76 16.30
C PHE A 111 -0.45 4.35 16.87
N ARG A 112 0.27 3.54 17.61
CA ARG A 112 1.59 3.88 18.15
C ARG A 112 2.66 3.08 17.42
N THR A 113 3.84 3.67 17.27
CA THR A 113 5.02 2.99 16.72
C THR A 113 5.21 1.63 17.38
N ASP A 114 5.60 0.65 16.55
CA ASP A 114 5.78 -0.78 16.87
C ASP A 114 4.50 -1.57 17.18
N GLN A 115 3.33 -0.97 17.11
CA GLN A 115 2.10 -1.76 17.12
C GLN A 115 1.93 -2.54 15.82
N ILE A 116 1.50 -3.79 15.91
CA ILE A 116 1.20 -4.59 14.72
C ILE A 116 -0.19 -4.19 14.21
N VAL A 117 -0.21 -3.77 12.95
CA VAL A 117 -1.42 -3.33 12.26
C VAL A 117 -1.65 -4.12 10.98
N SER A 118 -2.90 -4.29 10.61
CA SER A 118 -3.30 -4.71 9.27
C SER A 118 -3.88 -3.51 8.54
N VAL A 119 -3.25 -3.11 7.45
CA VAL A 119 -3.63 -1.94 6.65
C VAL A 119 -4.15 -2.39 5.29
N THR A 120 -5.19 -1.73 4.82
CA THR A 120 -5.82 -1.97 3.51
C THR A 120 -5.89 -0.66 2.75
N GLY A 121 -5.44 -0.64 1.52
CA GLY A 121 -5.44 0.55 0.66
C GLY A 121 -5.21 0.20 -0.81
N ILE A 122 -5.10 1.21 -1.65
CA ILE A 122 -4.79 1.08 -3.07
C ILE A 122 -3.27 1.13 -3.24
N LEU A 123 -2.68 0.05 -3.77
CA LEU A 123 -1.24 -0.02 -3.99
C LEU A 123 -0.80 0.87 -5.15
N GLU A 124 0.17 1.70 -4.88
CA GLU A 124 0.94 2.46 -5.87
C GLU A 124 2.40 2.03 -5.85
N LEU A 125 2.98 1.83 -7.02
CA LEU A 125 4.40 1.53 -7.23
C LEU A 125 5.08 2.81 -7.68
N ASN A 126 5.90 3.39 -6.83
CA ASN A 126 6.64 4.62 -7.10
C ASN A 126 8.04 4.29 -7.63
N VAL A 127 8.35 4.79 -8.83
CA VAL A 127 9.62 4.54 -9.53
C VAL A 127 10.57 5.74 -9.44
N ASP A 128 10.04 6.95 -9.53
CA ASP A 128 10.83 8.13 -9.86
C ASP A 128 10.77 9.24 -8.78
N ASP A 129 9.77 9.23 -7.91
CA ASP A 129 9.66 10.23 -6.84
C ASP A 129 10.48 9.79 -5.62
N VAL A 130 11.62 10.47 -5.44
CA VAL A 130 12.58 10.17 -4.36
C VAL A 130 12.15 10.68 -2.99
N ASP A 131 11.11 11.52 -2.94
CA ASP A 131 10.58 12.06 -1.69
C ASP A 131 9.60 11.09 -1.01
N HIS A 132 9.20 10.00 -1.70
CA HIS A 132 8.28 8.97 -1.24
C HIS A 132 8.89 7.56 -1.28
N CYS A 133 8.31 6.64 -0.51
CA CYS A 133 8.70 5.23 -0.55
C CYS A 133 8.36 4.58 -1.90
N ASN A 134 9.06 3.48 -2.24
CA ASN A 134 8.79 2.74 -3.49
C ASN A 134 7.39 2.11 -3.51
N TYR A 135 6.85 1.78 -2.35
CA TYR A 135 5.49 1.27 -2.18
C TYR A 135 4.67 2.28 -1.38
N ILE A 136 3.50 2.63 -1.90
CA ILE A 136 2.57 3.55 -1.25
C ILE A 136 1.19 2.91 -1.20
N LEU A 137 0.52 2.97 -0.05
CA LEU A 137 -0.89 2.60 0.10
C LEU A 137 -1.72 3.85 0.24
N ASN A 138 -2.44 4.19 -0.82
CA ASN A 138 -3.34 5.32 -0.87
C ASN A 138 -4.73 4.96 -0.34
N LEU A 139 -5.46 5.97 0.15
CA LEU A 139 -6.82 5.84 0.66
C LEU A 139 -6.95 4.69 1.67
N ALA A 140 -5.99 4.59 2.56
CA ALA A 140 -5.85 3.45 3.45
C ALA A 140 -6.80 3.51 4.66
N SER A 141 -7.10 2.34 5.18
CA SER A 141 -7.69 2.11 6.50
C SER A 141 -6.87 1.06 7.24
N GLY A 142 -6.78 1.17 8.55
CA GLY A 142 -6.00 0.27 9.38
C GLY A 142 -6.77 -0.24 10.59
N ARG A 143 -6.30 -1.37 11.14
CA ARG A 143 -6.76 -1.91 12.43
C ARG A 143 -5.61 -2.60 13.15
N LEU A 144 -5.66 -2.56 14.48
CA LEU A 144 -4.72 -3.34 15.29
C LEU A 144 -4.92 -4.84 15.06
N VAL A 145 -3.82 -5.57 15.10
CA VAL A 145 -3.79 -7.04 15.12
C VAL A 145 -3.42 -7.45 16.53
N ASN A 146 -4.37 -8.11 17.21
CA ASN A 146 -4.18 -8.67 18.57
C ASN A 146 -3.58 -10.06 18.48
#